data_3a09b6297e59a740a14e813768bbfa46
#
_entry.id   3a09b6297e59a740a14e813768bbfa46
#
_cell.length_a   1.000
_cell.length_b   1.000
_cell.length_c   1.000
_cell.angle_alpha   90.00
_cell.angle_beta   90.00
_cell.angle_gamma   90.00
#
_symmetry.space_group_name_H-M   'P 1'
#
loop_
_entity.id
_entity.type
_entity.pdbx_description
1 polymer ?
#
loop_
_entity_poly.entity_id
_entity_poly.type
_entity_poly.pdbx_seq_one_letter_code
_entity_poly.pdbx_strand_id
1 'polypeptide(L)'
;VPESLRLPKALGLKAPLSCLTQARFGIAWGAMGALEAVYEEAVAFAKSRQTFGEPLAKKQLVQAKLAEMLAWHTEGLLLAWRLARLKDEGKLTPAQVSLAKRQNVWKALQAARMARDILGGSGITLEYHAIRHMLNLETVYTYEGTHDVHTLNAF
;
A
#
# COMPACT_ATOMS: atom_id res chain seq x y z
N VAL A 1 31.32 2.10 -17.09
CA VAL A 1 31.77 1.16 -16.02
C VAL A 1 32.61 0.09 -16.73
N PRO A 2 33.85 -0.21 -16.26
CA PRO A 2 34.66 -1.27 -16.84
C PRO A 2 33.96 -2.64 -16.77
N GLU A 3 34.15 -3.48 -17.80
CA GLU A 3 33.59 -4.83 -17.88
C GLU A 3 33.99 -5.71 -16.68
N SER A 4 35.19 -5.49 -16.14
CA SER A 4 35.69 -6.21 -14.96
C SER A 4 34.88 -6.01 -13.69
N LEU A 5 34.02 -4.97 -13.64
CA LEU A 5 33.11 -4.69 -12.51
C LEU A 5 31.70 -5.26 -12.73
N ARG A 6 31.44 -5.92 -13.86
CA ARG A 6 30.17 -6.59 -14.07
C ARG A 6 30.03 -7.81 -13.17
N LEU A 7 28.87 -7.94 -12.51
CA LEU A 7 28.55 -9.14 -11.74
C LEU A 7 28.55 -10.38 -12.67
N PRO A 8 29.20 -11.48 -12.28
CA PRO A 8 29.49 -12.61 -13.20
C PRO A 8 28.27 -13.23 -13.89
N LYS A 9 27.11 -13.18 -13.28
CA LYS A 9 25.84 -13.76 -13.79
C LYS A 9 24.84 -12.71 -14.26
N ALA A 10 25.22 -11.43 -14.28
CA ALA A 10 24.33 -10.35 -14.66
C ALA A 10 24.33 -10.14 -16.18
N LEU A 11 23.43 -10.85 -16.88
CA LEU A 11 23.28 -10.74 -18.33
C LEU A 11 21.94 -10.06 -18.67
N GLY A 12 22.04 -8.94 -19.43
CA GLY A 12 20.88 -8.18 -19.91
C GLY A 12 19.97 -7.67 -18.80
N LEU A 13 18.71 -7.39 -19.14
CA LEU A 13 17.71 -6.85 -18.21
C LEU A 13 17.18 -7.87 -17.20
N LYS A 14 17.40 -9.17 -17.41
CA LYS A 14 16.88 -10.21 -16.52
C LYS A 14 17.39 -10.06 -15.08
N ALA A 15 18.67 -9.69 -14.93
CA ALA A 15 19.29 -9.53 -13.61
C ALA A 15 18.63 -8.40 -12.78
N PRO A 16 18.56 -7.14 -13.25
CA PRO A 16 17.89 -6.08 -12.51
C PRO A 16 16.37 -6.33 -12.35
N LEU A 17 15.69 -6.88 -13.35
CA LEU A 17 14.26 -7.18 -13.25
C LEU A 17 13.95 -8.25 -12.21
N SER A 18 14.84 -9.22 -11.97
CA SER A 18 14.67 -10.21 -10.91
C SER A 18 14.75 -9.58 -9.52
N CYS A 19 15.66 -8.64 -9.30
CA CYS A 19 15.76 -7.86 -8.05
C CYS A 19 14.49 -7.03 -7.82
N LEU A 20 14.02 -6.34 -8.87
CA LEU A 20 12.78 -5.54 -8.80
C LEU A 20 11.57 -6.40 -8.46
N THR A 21 11.48 -7.62 -8.97
CA THR A 21 10.39 -8.54 -8.65
C THR A 21 10.36 -8.86 -7.15
N GLN A 22 11.53 -9.08 -6.52
CA GLN A 22 11.61 -9.32 -5.08
C GLN A 22 11.24 -8.07 -4.27
N ALA A 23 11.73 -6.89 -4.67
CA ALA A 23 11.40 -5.62 -4.03
C ALA A 23 9.88 -5.35 -4.10
N ARG A 24 9.27 -5.50 -5.25
CA ARG A 24 7.83 -5.31 -5.48
C ARG A 24 6.97 -6.26 -4.66
N PHE A 25 7.42 -7.50 -4.47
CA PHE A 25 6.77 -8.45 -3.56
C PHE A 25 6.74 -7.90 -2.13
N GLY A 26 7.86 -7.38 -1.62
CA GLY A 26 7.93 -6.75 -0.30
C GLY A 26 7.05 -5.50 -0.18
N ILE A 27 6.99 -4.68 -1.23
CA ILE A 27 6.13 -3.48 -1.29
C ILE A 27 4.64 -3.84 -1.17
N ALA A 28 4.20 -4.94 -1.77
CA ALA A 28 2.80 -5.39 -1.66
C ALA A 28 2.39 -5.68 -0.21
N TRP A 29 3.31 -6.16 0.63
CA TRP A 29 3.11 -6.33 2.07
C TRP A 29 3.19 -5.01 2.84
N GLY A 30 4.24 -4.22 2.59
CA GLY A 30 4.46 -2.95 3.29
C GLY A 30 3.32 -1.95 3.11
N ALA A 31 2.67 -1.95 1.96
CA ALA A 31 1.49 -1.13 1.71
C ALA A 31 0.32 -1.49 2.65
N MET A 32 0.15 -2.77 2.99
CA MET A 32 -0.91 -3.19 3.93
C MET A 32 -0.61 -2.76 5.36
N GLY A 33 0.65 -2.78 5.79
CA GLY A 33 1.03 -2.22 7.10
C GLY A 33 0.79 -0.71 7.19
N ALA A 34 1.06 0.03 6.11
CA ALA A 34 0.73 1.45 6.06
C ALA A 34 -0.80 1.70 6.12
N LEU A 35 -1.60 0.86 5.42
CA LEU A 35 -3.06 0.93 5.46
C LEU A 35 -3.58 0.63 6.87
N GLU A 36 -3.05 -0.41 7.53
CA GLU A 36 -3.40 -0.77 8.91
C GLU A 36 -3.17 0.41 9.86
N ALA A 37 -1.98 1.01 9.81
CA ALA A 37 -1.62 2.13 10.66
C ALA A 37 -2.57 3.33 10.51
N VAL A 38 -2.92 3.72 9.29
CA VAL A 38 -3.84 4.85 9.07
C VAL A 38 -5.29 4.50 9.41
N TYR A 39 -5.67 3.24 9.26
CA TYR A 39 -6.99 2.75 9.68
C TYR A 39 -7.15 2.82 11.20
N GLU A 40 -6.18 2.30 11.95
CA GLU A 40 -6.19 2.32 13.42
C GLU A 40 -6.22 3.75 13.96
N GLU A 41 -5.41 4.65 13.40
CA GLU A 41 -5.41 6.07 13.76
C GLU A 41 -6.77 6.72 13.49
N ALA A 42 -7.37 6.47 12.32
CA ALA A 42 -8.68 7.00 11.96
C ALA A 42 -9.79 6.48 12.87
N VAL A 43 -9.77 5.19 13.25
CA VAL A 43 -10.72 4.57 14.18
C VAL A 43 -10.58 5.20 15.58
N ALA A 44 -9.36 5.32 16.08
CA ALA A 44 -9.09 5.92 17.41
C ALA A 44 -9.57 7.38 17.45
N PHE A 45 -9.24 8.16 16.43
CA PHE A 45 -9.70 9.54 16.31
C PHE A 45 -11.23 9.64 16.25
N ALA A 46 -11.86 8.86 15.39
CA ALA A 46 -13.32 8.90 15.22
C ALA A 46 -14.09 8.52 16.49
N LYS A 47 -13.53 7.63 17.32
CA LYS A 47 -14.11 7.26 18.63
C LYS A 47 -13.96 8.37 19.68
N SER A 48 -12.86 9.10 19.68
CA SER A 48 -12.57 10.13 20.68
C SER A 48 -13.14 11.51 20.33
N ARG A 49 -13.16 11.86 19.05
CA ARG A 49 -13.61 13.17 18.57
C ARG A 49 -15.12 13.33 18.70
N GLN A 50 -15.55 14.35 19.40
CA GLN A 50 -16.96 14.73 19.54
C GLN A 50 -17.35 15.76 18.49
N THR A 51 -18.47 15.54 17.82
CA THR A 51 -19.09 16.48 16.86
C THR A 51 -20.60 16.45 17.01
N PHE A 52 -21.22 17.61 17.13
CA PHE A 52 -22.67 17.71 17.28
C PHE A 52 -23.22 16.88 18.45
N GLY A 53 -22.49 16.84 19.58
CA GLY A 53 -22.90 16.16 20.79
C GLY A 53 -22.69 14.65 20.85
N GLU A 54 -22.04 14.05 19.84
CA GLU A 54 -21.75 12.60 19.80
C GLU A 54 -20.41 12.28 19.13
N PRO A 55 -19.84 11.09 19.36
CA PRO A 55 -18.61 10.66 18.69
C PRO A 55 -18.72 10.70 17.17
N LEU A 56 -17.65 11.14 16.50
CA LEU A 56 -17.56 11.18 15.04
C LEU A 56 -17.80 9.79 14.41
N ALA A 57 -17.43 8.72 15.13
CA ALA A 57 -17.67 7.33 14.71
C ALA A 57 -19.17 6.97 14.52
N LYS A 58 -20.10 7.76 15.05
CA LYS A 58 -21.54 7.56 14.83
C LYS A 58 -22.03 8.11 13.48
N LYS A 59 -21.22 8.86 12.77
CA LYS A 59 -21.59 9.43 11.47
C LYS A 59 -21.47 8.39 10.36
N GLN A 60 -22.57 8.15 9.64
CA GLN A 60 -22.64 7.10 8.61
C GLN A 60 -21.59 7.23 7.51
N LEU A 61 -21.25 8.47 7.07
CA LEU A 61 -20.21 8.69 6.07
C LEU A 61 -18.81 8.35 6.59
N VAL A 62 -18.56 8.49 7.89
CA VAL A 62 -17.29 8.05 8.52
C VAL A 62 -17.27 6.53 8.63
N GLN A 63 -18.38 5.91 9.05
CA GLN A 63 -18.51 4.45 9.12
C GLN A 63 -18.29 3.80 7.76
N ALA A 64 -18.84 4.37 6.68
CA ALA A 64 -18.67 3.87 5.32
C ALA A 64 -17.19 3.88 4.90
N LYS A 65 -16.44 4.98 5.18
CA LYS A 65 -15.01 5.05 4.92
C LYS A 65 -14.21 4.02 5.71
N LEU A 66 -14.50 3.88 7.01
CA LEU A 66 -13.82 2.90 7.86
C LEU A 66 -14.11 1.45 7.42
N ALA A 67 -15.34 1.15 7.02
CA ALA A 67 -15.70 -0.17 6.48
C ALA A 67 -14.95 -0.48 5.19
N GLU A 68 -14.84 0.47 4.27
CA GLU A 68 -14.10 0.33 3.01
C GLU A 68 -12.59 0.13 3.27
N MET A 69 -11.99 0.91 4.17
CA MET A 69 -10.58 0.75 4.55
C MET A 69 -10.31 -0.65 5.11
N LEU A 70 -11.18 -1.17 5.97
CA LEU A 70 -11.06 -2.51 6.55
C LEU A 70 -11.20 -3.60 5.47
N ALA A 71 -12.15 -3.45 4.55
CA ALA A 71 -12.31 -4.38 3.43
C ALA A 71 -11.05 -4.42 2.56
N TRP A 72 -10.51 -3.27 2.17
CA TRP A 72 -9.27 -3.18 1.39
C TRP A 72 -8.06 -3.75 2.10
N HIS A 73 -7.94 -3.56 3.43
CA HIS A 73 -6.88 -4.17 4.23
C HIS A 73 -6.97 -5.70 4.18
N THR A 74 -8.15 -6.25 4.44
CA THR A 74 -8.40 -7.70 4.43
C THR A 74 -8.09 -8.31 3.06
N GLU A 75 -8.63 -7.73 1.99
CA GLU A 75 -8.38 -8.18 0.62
C GLU A 75 -6.91 -8.11 0.23
N GLY A 76 -6.23 -7.01 0.60
CA GLY A 76 -4.82 -6.81 0.30
C GLY A 76 -3.91 -7.78 1.04
N LEU A 77 -4.21 -8.10 2.31
CA LEU A 77 -3.50 -9.13 3.07
C LEU A 77 -3.69 -10.53 2.46
N LEU A 78 -4.92 -10.88 2.07
CA LEU A 78 -5.20 -12.16 1.41
C LEU A 78 -4.44 -12.28 0.09
N LEU A 79 -4.37 -11.21 -0.70
CA LEU A 79 -3.60 -11.18 -1.94
C LEU A 79 -2.10 -11.36 -1.66
N ALA A 80 -1.54 -10.61 -0.71
CA ALA A 80 -0.12 -10.71 -0.32
C ALA A 80 0.22 -12.11 0.21
N TRP A 81 -0.65 -12.68 1.05
CA TRP A 81 -0.52 -14.04 1.56
C TRP A 81 -0.54 -15.08 0.42
N ARG A 82 -1.47 -14.94 -0.55
CA ARG A 82 -1.49 -15.84 -1.72
C ARG A 82 -0.19 -15.78 -2.52
N LEU A 83 0.38 -14.57 -2.69
CA LEU A 83 1.67 -14.42 -3.35
C LEU A 83 2.79 -15.13 -2.59
N ALA A 84 2.79 -15.02 -1.24
CA ALA A 84 3.78 -15.72 -0.41
C ALA A 84 3.69 -17.23 -0.62
N ARG A 85 2.50 -17.81 -0.61
CA ARG A 85 2.29 -19.24 -0.89
C ARG A 85 2.81 -19.63 -2.28
N LEU A 86 2.49 -18.85 -3.31
CA LEU A 86 3.01 -19.09 -4.66
C LEU A 86 4.53 -18.99 -4.74
N LYS A 87 5.13 -18.10 -3.96
CA LYS A 87 6.59 -17.96 -3.87
C LYS A 87 7.22 -19.20 -3.24
N ASP A 88 6.67 -19.71 -2.12
CA ASP A 88 7.13 -20.93 -1.45
C ASP A 88 7.01 -22.15 -2.37
N GLU A 89 5.96 -22.20 -3.19
CA GLU A 89 5.75 -23.26 -4.19
C GLU A 89 6.59 -23.11 -5.47
N GLY A 90 7.37 -22.04 -5.60
CA GLY A 90 8.15 -21.75 -6.82
C GLY A 90 7.29 -21.37 -8.05
N LYS A 91 6.04 -21.00 -7.84
CA LYS A 91 5.05 -20.69 -8.90
C LYS A 91 4.75 -19.19 -9.06
N LEU A 92 5.42 -18.33 -8.29
CA LEU A 92 5.22 -16.88 -8.35
C LEU A 92 5.73 -16.33 -9.67
N THR A 93 4.90 -15.56 -10.36
CA THR A 93 5.26 -14.89 -11.62
C THR A 93 5.43 -13.38 -11.42
N PRO A 94 6.25 -12.68 -12.27
CA PRO A 94 6.36 -11.23 -12.22
C PRO A 94 5.04 -10.48 -12.44
N ALA A 95 4.14 -11.01 -13.27
CA ALA A 95 2.81 -10.45 -13.52
C ALA A 95 1.94 -10.45 -12.24
N GLN A 96 1.95 -11.55 -11.49
CA GLN A 96 1.23 -11.65 -10.21
C GLN A 96 1.77 -10.65 -9.19
N VAL A 97 3.10 -10.47 -9.13
CA VAL A 97 3.73 -9.47 -8.24
C VAL A 97 3.36 -8.05 -8.67
N SER A 98 3.36 -7.76 -9.96
CA SER A 98 2.92 -6.47 -10.51
C SER A 98 1.47 -6.17 -10.13
N LEU A 99 0.58 -7.13 -10.31
CA LEU A 99 -0.83 -7.01 -9.93
C LEU A 99 -0.99 -6.67 -8.44
N ALA A 100 -0.29 -7.39 -7.57
CA ALA A 100 -0.40 -7.16 -6.13
C ALA A 100 0.19 -5.81 -5.70
N LYS A 101 1.37 -5.43 -6.21
CA LYS A 101 1.96 -4.10 -5.94
C LYS A 101 0.99 -3.00 -6.37
N ARG A 102 0.46 -3.10 -7.58
CA ARG A 102 -0.51 -2.15 -8.12
C ARG A 102 -1.73 -2.00 -7.22
N GLN A 103 -2.39 -3.11 -6.86
CA GLN A 103 -3.64 -3.08 -6.09
C GLN A 103 -3.43 -2.64 -4.64
N ASN A 104 -2.46 -3.22 -3.95
CA ASN A 104 -2.26 -2.94 -2.53
C ASN A 104 -1.79 -1.50 -2.29
N VAL A 105 -0.89 -0.99 -3.13
CA VAL A 105 -0.42 0.40 -3.00
C VAL A 105 -1.54 1.40 -3.30
N TRP A 106 -2.34 1.15 -4.34
CA TRP A 106 -3.49 2.01 -4.65
C TRP A 106 -4.49 2.05 -3.48
N LYS A 107 -4.87 0.88 -2.94
CA LYS A 107 -5.79 0.79 -1.80
C LYS A 107 -5.23 1.50 -0.56
N ALA A 108 -3.96 1.28 -0.25
CA ALA A 108 -3.31 1.94 0.88
C ALA A 108 -3.29 3.47 0.73
N LEU A 109 -3.01 3.98 -0.46
CA LEU A 109 -3.01 5.42 -0.74
C LEU A 109 -4.42 6.01 -0.60
N GLN A 110 -5.47 5.34 -1.14
CA GLN A 110 -6.84 5.81 -0.96
C GLN A 110 -7.26 5.77 0.51
N ALA A 111 -6.89 4.71 1.25
CA ALA A 111 -7.15 4.62 2.69
C ALA A 111 -6.46 5.74 3.48
N ALA A 112 -5.22 6.07 3.16
CA ALA A 112 -4.51 7.18 3.79
C ALA A 112 -5.20 8.54 3.52
N ARG A 113 -5.72 8.76 2.32
CA ARG A 113 -6.53 9.93 1.98
C ARG A 113 -7.85 9.98 2.77
N MET A 114 -8.52 8.83 2.93
CA MET A 114 -9.72 8.71 3.76
C MET A 114 -9.43 8.98 5.24
N ALA A 115 -8.33 8.43 5.78
CA ALA A 115 -7.91 8.68 7.15
C ALA A 115 -7.64 10.17 7.38
N ARG A 116 -6.83 10.80 6.52
CA ARG A 116 -6.56 12.25 6.56
C ARG A 116 -7.87 13.05 6.55
N ASP A 117 -8.84 12.65 5.72
CA ASP A 117 -10.13 13.33 5.62
C ASP A 117 -10.99 13.15 6.89
N ILE A 118 -11.03 11.95 7.47
CA ILE A 118 -11.72 11.67 8.75
C ILE A 118 -11.15 12.54 9.88
N LEU A 119 -9.84 12.74 9.90
CA LEU A 119 -9.17 13.58 10.90
C LEU A 119 -9.43 15.09 10.69
N GLY A 120 -9.98 15.50 9.54
CA GLY A 120 -10.25 16.89 9.23
C GLY A 120 -9.00 17.76 9.26
N GLY A 121 -9.04 18.91 9.95
CA GLY A 121 -7.89 19.81 10.12
C GLY A 121 -6.70 19.14 10.83
N SER A 122 -6.95 18.24 11.79
CA SER A 122 -5.89 17.47 12.45
C SER A 122 -5.15 16.56 11.49
N GLY A 123 -5.80 16.10 10.41
CA GLY A 123 -5.21 15.19 9.42
C GLY A 123 -4.13 15.79 8.53
N ILE A 124 -3.87 17.10 8.61
CA ILE A 124 -2.80 17.79 7.87
C ILE A 124 -1.67 18.28 8.78
N THR A 125 -1.73 17.96 10.06
CA THR A 125 -0.70 18.34 11.06
C THR A 125 0.27 17.18 11.28
N LEU A 126 1.43 17.45 11.92
CA LEU A 126 2.46 16.46 12.19
C LEU A 126 2.22 15.66 13.48
N GLU A 127 1.22 16.03 14.27
CA GLU A 127 0.79 15.30 15.48
C GLU A 127 0.11 13.97 15.14
N TYR A 128 -0.36 13.83 13.89
CA TYR A 128 -0.98 12.61 13.36
C TYR A 128 -0.17 12.07 12.19
N HIS A 129 -0.28 10.76 11.95
CA HIS A 129 0.56 10.07 10.97
C HIS A 129 -0.10 9.90 9.59
N ALA A 130 -1.42 10.13 9.48
CA ALA A 130 -2.16 9.94 8.24
C ALA A 130 -1.55 10.69 7.05
N ILE A 131 -1.21 11.99 7.23
CA ILE A 131 -0.60 12.81 6.15
C ILE A 131 0.79 12.29 5.76
N ARG A 132 1.60 11.85 6.72
CA ARG A 132 2.93 11.27 6.45
C ARG A 132 2.83 10.00 5.64
N HIS A 133 1.92 9.09 6.01
CA HIS A 133 1.68 7.87 5.25
C HIS A 133 1.14 8.17 3.85
N MET A 134 0.25 9.15 3.72
CA MET A 134 -0.26 9.58 2.41
C MET A 134 0.87 10.05 1.49
N LEU A 135 1.75 10.93 1.96
CA LEU A 135 2.90 11.43 1.17
C LEU A 135 3.88 10.30 0.82
N ASN A 136 4.18 9.42 1.78
CA ASN A 136 5.04 8.27 1.52
C ASN A 136 4.41 7.33 0.47
N LEU A 137 3.12 7.07 0.54
CA LEU A 137 2.41 6.20 -0.39
C LEU A 137 2.31 6.78 -1.81
N GLU A 138 2.30 8.11 -1.99
CA GLU A 138 2.45 8.72 -3.32
C GLU A 138 3.81 8.36 -3.94
N THR A 139 4.89 8.34 -3.14
CA THR A 139 6.20 7.85 -3.57
C THR A 139 6.15 6.37 -3.94
N VAL A 140 5.55 5.55 -3.09
CA VAL A 140 5.39 4.09 -3.32
C VAL A 140 4.53 3.81 -4.55
N TYR A 141 3.53 4.62 -4.82
CA TYR A 141 2.69 4.55 -6.01
C TYR A 141 3.49 4.77 -7.30
N THR A 142 4.53 5.61 -7.22
CA THR A 142 5.34 6.04 -8.36
C THR A 142 6.57 5.17 -8.60
N TYR A 143 7.30 4.77 -7.55
CA TYR A 143 8.58 4.08 -7.67
C TYR A 143 8.41 2.57 -7.92
N GLU A 144 9.51 1.88 -8.24
CA GLU A 144 9.55 0.42 -8.50
C GLU A 144 8.58 -0.01 -9.61
N GLY A 145 8.35 0.87 -10.55
CA GLY A 145 7.30 0.79 -11.56
C GLY A 145 6.06 1.57 -11.14
N THR A 146 5.63 2.49 -11.97
CA THR A 146 4.41 3.28 -11.74
C THR A 146 3.18 2.38 -11.77
N HIS A 147 2.08 2.88 -11.23
CA HIS A 147 0.78 2.21 -11.29
C HIS A 147 0.41 1.78 -12.72
N ASP A 148 0.67 2.65 -13.71
CA ASP A 148 0.34 2.39 -15.11
C ASP A 148 1.26 1.33 -15.74
N VAL A 149 2.57 1.36 -15.42
CA VAL A 149 3.50 0.30 -15.83
C VAL A 149 3.05 -1.06 -15.29
N HIS A 150 2.62 -1.11 -14.03
CA HIS A 150 2.10 -2.35 -13.44
C HIS A 150 0.76 -2.78 -14.05
N THR A 151 -0.06 -1.85 -14.51
CA THR A 151 -1.28 -2.16 -15.25
C THR A 151 -0.95 -2.92 -16.54
N LEU A 152 0.03 -2.42 -17.31
CA LEU A 152 0.47 -3.08 -18.54
C LEU A 152 1.17 -4.43 -18.30
N ASN A 153 1.90 -4.57 -17.20
CA ASN A 153 2.61 -5.80 -16.85
C ASN A 153 1.71 -6.90 -16.26
N ALA A 154 0.48 -6.59 -15.89
CA ALA A 154 -0.48 -7.55 -15.33
C ALA A 154 -1.22 -8.35 -16.43
N PHE A 155 -1.09 -7.93 -17.68
CA PHE A 155 -1.57 -8.61 -18.87
C PHE A 155 -0.38 -9.18 -19.66
#